data_22d2b1505fcff1d7f6f7c8384f4766cf
#
_entry.id   22d2b1505fcff1d7f6f7c8384f4766cf
#
_cell.length_a   1.000
_cell.length_b   1.000
_cell.length_c   1.000
_cell.angle_alpha   90.00
_cell.angle_beta   90.00
_cell.angle_gamma   90.00
#
_symmetry.space_group_name_H-M   'P 1'
#
loop_
_entity.id
_entity.type
_entity.pdbx_description
1 polymer ?
#
loop_
_entity_poly.entity_id
_entity_poly.type
_entity_poly.pdbx_seq_one_letter_code
_entity_poly.pdbx_strand_id
1 'polypeptide(L)'
;MKLDKIIFGSRIVKLKFIDKDEASKKKIYGEFDIDNNVLTLDKTLDNIQMTNTLLHEVCHMIHDEYKLDLPLKAEEVVCNSTANGICHTLYQNQDLLDFLYKSLKK
;
A
#
# COMPACT_ATOMS: atom_id res chain seq x y z
N MET A 1 9.49 1.42 15.35
CA MET A 1 8.15 2.00 15.21
C MET A 1 7.24 1.03 14.49
N LYS A 2 6.03 0.83 15.02
CA LYS A 2 5.07 -0.10 14.42
C LYS A 2 3.96 0.68 13.74
N LEU A 3 3.80 0.45 12.45
CA LEU A 3 2.71 1.06 11.68
C LEU A 3 1.47 0.19 11.85
N ASP A 4 0.40 0.74 12.41
CA ASP A 4 -0.83 -0.02 12.63
C ASP A 4 -2.06 0.56 11.96
N LYS A 5 -1.93 1.75 11.37
CA LYS A 5 -3.03 2.38 10.64
C LYS A 5 -2.50 3.40 9.65
N ILE A 6 -3.34 3.69 8.65
CA ILE A 6 -3.09 4.77 7.69
C ILE A 6 -4.29 5.69 7.75
N ILE A 7 -4.03 7.00 7.86
CA ILE A 7 -5.06 8.01 7.87
C ILE A 7 -5.05 8.72 6.52
N PHE A 8 -6.21 8.78 5.87
CA PHE A 8 -6.38 9.48 4.61
C PHE A 8 -7.60 10.40 4.76
N GLY A 9 -7.34 11.68 5.03
CA GLY A 9 -8.43 12.61 5.35
C GLY A 9 -9.16 12.17 6.60
N SER A 10 -10.47 11.94 6.48
CA SER A 10 -11.29 11.42 7.59
C SER A 10 -11.30 9.89 7.64
N ARG A 11 -10.71 9.24 6.66
CA ARG A 11 -10.70 7.78 6.56
C ARG A 11 -9.56 7.19 7.38
N ILE A 12 -9.87 6.19 8.19
CA ILE A 12 -8.89 5.48 8.97
C ILE A 12 -8.87 4.02 8.49
N VAL A 13 -7.72 3.60 7.96
CA VAL A 13 -7.54 2.23 7.47
C VAL A 13 -6.64 1.49 8.44
N LYS A 14 -7.14 0.39 8.98
CA LYS A 14 -6.38 -0.44 9.91
C LYS A 14 -5.45 -1.36 9.13
N LEU A 15 -4.20 -1.47 9.59
CA LEU A 15 -3.25 -2.43 9.02
C LEU A 15 -3.31 -3.73 9.80
N LYS A 16 -3.41 -4.84 9.07
CA LYS A 16 -3.42 -6.19 9.63
C LYS A 16 -2.29 -6.98 8.99
N PHE A 17 -1.44 -7.57 9.81
CA PHE A 17 -0.34 -8.40 9.33
C PHE A 17 -0.68 -9.86 9.58
N ILE A 18 -0.63 -10.68 8.53
CA ILE A 18 -0.94 -12.11 8.60
C ILE A 18 0.32 -12.93 8.35
N ASP A 19 0.32 -14.18 8.84
CA ASP A 19 1.47 -15.05 8.64
C ASP A 19 1.48 -15.64 7.22
N LYS A 20 2.57 -16.32 6.90
CA LYS A 20 2.78 -16.89 5.57
C LYS A 20 1.72 -17.92 5.20
N ASP A 21 1.32 -18.75 6.17
CA ASP A 21 0.34 -19.79 5.91
C ASP A 21 -1.02 -19.20 5.55
N GLU A 22 -1.47 -18.19 6.28
CA GLU A 22 -2.73 -17.52 6.01
C GLU A 22 -2.67 -16.78 4.66
N ALA A 23 -1.58 -16.09 4.38
CA ALA A 23 -1.40 -15.37 3.11
C ALA A 23 -1.41 -16.35 1.93
N SER A 24 -0.76 -17.51 2.08
CA SER A 24 -0.71 -18.54 1.04
C SER A 24 -2.09 -19.14 0.77
N LYS A 25 -2.87 -19.36 1.81
CA LYS A 25 -4.25 -19.87 1.66
C LYS A 25 -5.12 -18.89 0.91
N LYS A 26 -4.96 -17.60 1.17
CA LYS A 26 -5.70 -16.54 0.49
C LYS A 26 -5.11 -16.18 -0.87
N LYS A 27 -3.88 -16.64 -1.16
CA LYS A 27 -3.15 -16.35 -2.39
C LYS A 27 -2.93 -14.84 -2.57
N ILE A 28 -2.56 -14.15 -1.48
CA ILE A 28 -2.32 -12.71 -1.49
C ILE A 28 -0.97 -12.38 -0.86
N TYR A 29 -0.36 -11.29 -1.32
CA TYR A 29 0.70 -10.61 -0.61
C TYR A 29 0.11 -9.48 0.24
N GLY A 30 -0.96 -8.86 -0.26
CA GLY A 30 -1.71 -7.81 0.40
C GLY A 30 -3.10 -7.71 -0.16
N GLU A 31 -3.99 -7.07 0.59
CA GLU A 31 -5.39 -6.93 0.19
C GLU A 31 -5.98 -5.71 0.90
N PHE A 32 -6.70 -4.87 0.15
CA PHE A 32 -7.45 -3.78 0.74
C PHE A 32 -8.93 -4.13 0.74
N ASP A 33 -9.51 -4.23 1.94
CA ASP A 33 -10.94 -4.46 2.13
C ASP A 33 -11.63 -3.11 2.24
N ILE A 34 -12.30 -2.72 1.16
CA ILE A 34 -12.98 -1.42 1.05
C ILE A 34 -14.07 -1.28 2.11
N ASP A 35 -14.85 -2.34 2.32
CA ASP A 35 -16.03 -2.28 3.17
C ASP A 35 -15.69 -2.12 4.64
N ASN A 36 -14.58 -2.74 5.07
CA ASN A 36 -14.16 -2.74 6.47
C ASN A 36 -12.99 -1.81 6.75
N ASN A 37 -12.43 -1.16 5.73
CA ASN A 37 -11.26 -0.29 5.85
C ASN A 37 -10.09 -1.01 6.54
N VAL A 38 -9.77 -2.21 6.05
CA VAL A 38 -8.64 -3.00 6.54
C VAL A 38 -7.71 -3.29 5.38
N LEU A 39 -6.43 -3.01 5.60
CA LEU A 39 -5.36 -3.34 4.65
C LEU A 39 -4.54 -4.47 5.25
N THR A 40 -4.60 -5.63 4.63
CA THR A 40 -3.92 -6.85 5.10
C THR A 40 -2.62 -7.05 4.33
N LEU A 41 -1.56 -7.40 5.03
CA LEU A 41 -0.25 -7.63 4.43
C LEU A 41 0.34 -8.94 4.97
N ASP A 42 1.04 -9.67 4.08
CA ASP A 42 1.84 -10.81 4.48
C ASP A 42 3.06 -10.29 5.25
N LYS A 43 3.15 -10.59 6.54
CA LYS A 43 4.21 -10.06 7.40
C LYS A 43 5.60 -10.62 7.07
N THR A 44 5.68 -11.66 6.24
CA THR A 44 6.96 -12.29 5.89
C THR A 44 7.60 -11.71 4.64
N LEU A 45 6.96 -10.75 3.98
CA LEU A 45 7.54 -10.09 2.81
C LEU A 45 8.82 -9.34 3.21
N ASP A 46 9.81 -9.32 2.30
CA ASP A 46 11.01 -8.53 2.55
C ASP A 46 10.71 -7.03 2.44
N ASN A 47 11.69 -6.19 2.80
CA ASN A 47 11.49 -4.74 2.89
C ASN A 47 10.98 -4.12 1.60
N ILE A 48 11.55 -4.50 0.45
CA ILE A 48 11.16 -3.94 -0.84
C ILE A 48 9.78 -4.44 -1.25
N GLN A 49 9.53 -5.75 -1.11
CA GLN A 49 8.23 -6.32 -1.42
C GLN A 49 7.13 -5.76 -0.51
N MET A 50 7.45 -5.58 0.77
CA MET A 50 6.50 -5.00 1.73
C MET A 50 6.12 -3.58 1.30
N THR A 51 7.10 -2.75 0.97
CA THR A 51 6.86 -1.39 0.52
C THR A 51 6.03 -1.36 -0.75
N ASN A 52 6.40 -2.17 -1.73
CA ASN A 52 5.69 -2.23 -3.00
C ASN A 52 4.24 -2.69 -2.81
N THR A 53 4.03 -3.74 -2.01
CA THR A 53 2.70 -4.26 -1.74
C THR A 53 1.85 -3.24 -0.99
N LEU A 54 2.42 -2.58 0.01
CA LEU A 54 1.72 -1.54 0.76
C LEU A 54 1.30 -0.40 -0.17
N LEU A 55 2.21 0.10 -1.00
CA LEU A 55 1.90 1.18 -1.94
C LEU A 55 0.85 0.76 -2.96
N HIS A 56 0.88 -0.50 -3.41
CA HIS A 56 -0.12 -1.03 -4.33
C HIS A 56 -1.52 -0.94 -3.70
N GLU A 57 -1.66 -1.39 -2.45
CA GLU A 57 -2.96 -1.35 -1.77
C GLU A 57 -3.37 0.08 -1.44
N VAL A 58 -2.43 0.96 -1.12
CA VAL A 58 -2.73 2.38 -0.93
C VAL A 58 -3.26 2.99 -2.22
N CYS A 59 -2.75 2.57 -3.39
CA CYS A 59 -3.29 3.05 -4.67
C CYS A 59 -4.74 2.63 -4.85
N HIS A 60 -5.11 1.41 -4.48
CA HIS A 60 -6.51 0.98 -4.51
C HIS A 60 -7.37 1.83 -3.57
N MET A 61 -6.86 2.13 -2.39
CA MET A 61 -7.55 3.00 -1.44
C MET A 61 -7.79 4.39 -2.03
N ILE A 62 -6.79 4.95 -2.71
CA ILE A 62 -6.90 6.26 -3.34
C ILE A 62 -7.96 6.23 -4.45
N HIS A 63 -7.95 5.19 -5.29
CA HIS A 63 -8.95 5.04 -6.33
C HIS A 63 -10.36 4.96 -5.76
N ASP A 64 -10.53 4.24 -4.66
CA ASP A 64 -11.83 4.16 -3.99
C ASP A 64 -12.23 5.50 -3.40
N GLU A 65 -11.31 6.19 -2.73
CA GLU A 65 -11.60 7.47 -2.07
C GLU A 65 -12.03 8.54 -3.06
N TYR A 66 -11.33 8.62 -4.20
CA TYR A 66 -11.65 9.60 -5.24
C TYR A 66 -12.66 9.10 -6.25
N LYS A 67 -13.19 7.90 -6.06
CA LYS A 67 -14.21 7.28 -6.91
C LYS A 67 -13.79 7.30 -8.39
N LEU A 68 -12.54 6.91 -8.63
CA LEU A 68 -12.02 6.77 -9.98
C LEU A 68 -12.64 5.53 -10.60
N ASP A 69 -13.54 5.74 -11.55
CA ASP A 69 -14.35 4.66 -12.10
C ASP A 69 -13.62 3.97 -13.26
N LEU A 70 -12.60 3.18 -12.92
CA LEU A 70 -11.87 2.38 -13.88
C LEU A 70 -12.34 0.93 -13.81
N PRO A 71 -12.38 0.23 -14.97
CA PRO A 71 -12.58 -1.22 -14.94
C PRO A 71 -11.53 -1.87 -14.04
N LEU A 72 -11.91 -2.92 -13.32
CA LEU A 72 -11.04 -3.56 -12.32
C LEU A 72 -9.67 -3.91 -12.88
N LYS A 73 -9.62 -4.43 -14.11
CA LYS A 73 -8.36 -4.82 -14.74
C LYS A 73 -7.47 -3.61 -15.02
N ALA A 74 -8.07 -2.49 -15.44
CA ALA A 74 -7.32 -1.26 -15.68
C ALA A 74 -6.80 -0.67 -14.36
N GLU A 75 -7.61 -0.69 -13.32
CA GLU A 75 -7.19 -0.23 -11.99
C GLU A 75 -6.00 -1.04 -11.49
N GLU A 76 -6.02 -2.36 -11.69
CA GLU A 76 -4.92 -3.23 -11.26
C GLU A 76 -3.61 -2.87 -11.96
N VAL A 77 -3.67 -2.62 -13.27
CA VAL A 77 -2.48 -2.20 -14.03
C VAL A 77 -1.95 -0.87 -13.53
N VAL A 78 -2.84 0.10 -13.30
CA VAL A 78 -2.45 1.42 -12.82
C VAL A 78 -1.82 1.31 -11.42
N CYS A 79 -2.44 0.55 -10.52
CA CYS A 79 -1.91 0.39 -9.17
C CYS A 79 -0.55 -0.31 -9.17
N ASN A 80 -0.39 -1.36 -9.99
CA ASN A 80 0.90 -2.05 -10.12
C ASN A 80 1.99 -1.10 -10.62
N SER A 81 1.70 -0.38 -11.70
CA SER A 81 2.70 0.51 -12.31
C SER A 81 3.08 1.66 -11.39
N THR A 82 2.09 2.26 -10.73
CA THR A 82 2.32 3.39 -9.84
C THR A 82 3.10 2.95 -8.60
N ALA A 83 2.71 1.85 -7.98
CA ALA A 83 3.41 1.34 -6.80
C ALA A 83 4.85 0.97 -7.13
N ASN A 84 5.07 0.24 -8.22
CA ASN A 84 6.41 -0.12 -8.66
C ASN A 84 7.25 1.11 -8.95
N GLY A 85 6.69 2.08 -9.66
CA GLY A 85 7.41 3.31 -10.01
C GLY A 85 7.82 4.12 -8.79
N ILE A 86 6.90 4.30 -7.84
CA ILE A 86 7.19 5.04 -6.61
C ILE A 86 8.23 4.28 -5.78
N CYS A 87 8.04 2.96 -5.61
CA CYS A 87 8.96 2.15 -4.83
C CYS A 87 10.38 2.22 -5.39
N HIS A 88 10.55 2.04 -6.70
CA HIS A 88 11.85 2.11 -7.34
C HIS A 88 12.46 3.50 -7.23
N THR A 89 11.65 4.55 -7.43
CA THR A 89 12.13 5.92 -7.35
C THR A 89 12.68 6.24 -5.96
N LEU A 90 11.95 5.86 -4.92
CA LEU A 90 12.37 6.13 -3.55
C LEU A 90 13.57 5.26 -3.15
N TYR A 91 13.57 3.99 -3.58
CA TYR A 91 14.66 3.07 -3.27
C TYR A 91 15.98 3.54 -3.87
N GLN A 92 15.95 4.03 -5.10
CA GLN A 92 17.15 4.48 -5.81
C GLN A 92 17.57 5.90 -5.46
N ASN A 93 16.70 6.66 -4.80
CA ASN A 93 16.93 8.06 -4.48
C ASN A 93 16.66 8.33 -3.00
N GLN A 94 17.59 7.88 -2.15
CA GLN A 94 17.44 8.05 -0.70
C GLN A 94 17.34 9.52 -0.30
N ASP A 95 18.01 10.41 -1.02
CA ASP A 95 17.93 11.85 -0.76
C ASP A 95 16.53 12.39 -1.02
N LEU A 96 15.84 11.85 -2.02
CA LEU A 96 14.45 12.23 -2.29
C LEU A 96 13.55 11.78 -1.15
N LEU A 97 13.72 10.57 -0.67
CA LEU A 97 12.95 10.05 0.46
C LEU A 97 13.15 10.93 1.70
N ASP A 98 14.40 11.28 1.99
CA ASP A 98 14.72 12.13 3.13
C ASP A 98 14.11 13.53 2.98
N PHE A 99 14.18 14.10 1.78
CA PHE A 99 13.58 15.38 1.45
C PHE A 99 12.07 15.37 1.71
N LEU A 100 11.38 14.31 1.21
CA LEU A 100 9.94 14.18 1.40
C LEU A 100 9.58 14.04 2.87
N TYR A 101 10.34 13.24 3.60
CA TYR A 101 10.10 13.06 5.03
C TYR A 101 10.19 14.41 5.76
N LYS A 102 11.24 15.17 5.50
CA LYS A 102 11.45 16.47 6.16
C LYS A 102 10.38 17.48 5.76
N SER A 103 9.99 17.47 4.47
CA SER A 103 8.99 18.41 3.96
C SER A 103 7.60 18.17 4.55
N LEU A 104 7.27 16.92 4.84
CA LEU A 104 5.96 16.52 5.35
C LEU A 104 5.92 16.42 6.87
N LYS A 105 7.04 16.59 7.53
CA LYS A 105 7.10 16.46 8.99
C LYS A 105 6.35 17.62 9.64
N LYS A 106 5.47 17.25 10.53
CA LYS A 106 4.66 18.20 11.30
C LYS A 106 5.43 18.82 12.46
#